data_fd2356b3bd5605f8342fa4c59642f202
#
_entry.id   fd2356b3bd5605f8342fa4c59642f202
#
_cell.length_a   1.000
_cell.length_b   1.000
_cell.length_c   1.000
_cell.angle_alpha   90.00
_cell.angle_beta   90.00
_cell.angle_gamma   90.00
#
_symmetry.space_group_name_H-M   'P 1'
#
loop_
_entity.id
_entity.type
_entity.pdbx_description
1 polymer ?
#
loop_
_entity_poly.entity_id
_entity_poly.type
_entity_poly.pdbx_seq_one_letter_code
_entity_poly.pdbx_strand_id
1 'polypeptide(L)'
;AHYPDVAMEMTASTAYAARYVAEHPDLEIAAIAPLAAASEYGLEVQAKDIQEIEDNYTRFWILGAKEPLFSETLNVSSQKISLALTLPSNLAGALYKGLSTFAWREINLTKIESRPLKTALGEYFFIIDLLNEAPDLVHFAYQELDSLGIQTKVLGQYQVYTLKDNGMEKRWVTNPTFYLTMSESD
;
A
#
# COMPACT_ATOMS: atom_id res chain seq x y z
N ALA A 1 -26.78 0.60 -13.53
CA ALA A 1 -26.94 1.57 -12.43
C ALA A 1 -28.40 1.54 -11.96
N HIS A 2 -28.63 1.42 -10.63
CA HIS A 2 -30.00 1.40 -10.10
C HIS A 2 -30.67 2.79 -10.11
N TYR A 3 -29.87 3.86 -10.25
CA TYR A 3 -30.32 5.26 -10.21
C TYR A 3 -29.66 6.06 -11.35
N PRO A 4 -30.10 5.87 -12.61
CA PRO A 4 -29.43 6.49 -13.77
C PRO A 4 -29.63 8.01 -13.85
N ASP A 5 -30.68 8.54 -13.24
CA ASP A 5 -31.09 9.95 -13.34
C ASP A 5 -30.66 10.80 -12.14
N VAL A 6 -29.93 10.22 -11.17
CA VAL A 6 -29.44 10.96 -9.99
C VAL A 6 -28.14 11.68 -10.31
N ALA A 7 -28.11 12.98 -10.05
CA ALA A 7 -26.89 13.77 -10.15
C ALA A 7 -25.84 13.30 -9.12
N MET A 8 -24.61 13.10 -9.57
CA MET A 8 -23.49 12.69 -8.70
C MET A 8 -22.53 13.84 -8.48
N GLU A 9 -22.16 14.07 -7.24
CA GLU A 9 -21.15 15.04 -6.84
C GLU A 9 -19.98 14.31 -6.17
N MET A 10 -18.77 14.66 -6.59
CA MET A 10 -17.53 14.13 -6.01
C MET A 10 -17.15 14.94 -4.79
N THR A 11 -16.90 14.26 -3.67
CA THR A 11 -16.49 14.88 -2.41
C THR A 11 -15.04 14.54 -2.05
N ALA A 12 -14.45 15.28 -1.11
CA ALA A 12 -13.08 15.07 -0.66
C ALA A 12 -12.85 13.68 -0.01
N SER A 13 -13.88 13.10 0.61
CA SER A 13 -13.85 11.75 1.16
C SER A 13 -15.27 11.21 1.38
N THR A 14 -15.38 9.88 1.47
CA THR A 14 -16.65 9.21 1.78
C THR A 14 -17.20 9.58 3.17
N ALA A 15 -16.31 9.79 4.15
CA ALA A 15 -16.71 10.25 5.49
C ALA A 15 -17.25 11.69 5.45
N TYR A 16 -16.65 12.57 4.65
CA TYR A 16 -17.18 13.91 4.43
C TYR A 16 -18.57 13.87 3.81
N ALA A 17 -18.79 13.03 2.79
CA ALA A 17 -20.09 12.89 2.17
C ALA A 17 -21.18 12.46 3.18
N ALA A 18 -20.88 11.47 4.04
CA ALA A 18 -21.81 11.02 5.07
C ALA A 18 -22.11 12.13 6.09
N ARG A 19 -21.08 12.85 6.54
CA ARG A 19 -21.28 14.00 7.45
C ARG A 19 -22.13 15.08 6.81
N TYR A 20 -21.89 15.40 5.54
CA TYR A 20 -22.65 16.42 4.81
C TYR A 20 -24.14 16.08 4.75
N VAL A 21 -24.48 14.81 4.49
CA VAL A 21 -25.89 14.34 4.51
C VAL A 21 -26.49 14.52 5.91
N ALA A 22 -25.78 14.19 6.96
CA ALA A 22 -26.26 14.34 8.35
C ALA A 22 -26.48 15.81 8.75
N GLU A 23 -25.65 16.73 8.25
CA GLU A 23 -25.76 18.17 8.51
C GLU A 23 -26.88 18.85 7.69
N HIS A 24 -27.42 18.19 6.66
CA HIS A 24 -28.45 18.74 5.76
C HIS A 24 -29.67 17.82 5.64
N PRO A 25 -30.43 17.60 6.75
CA PRO A 25 -31.56 16.66 6.76
C PRO A 25 -32.74 17.11 5.88
N ASP A 26 -32.79 18.39 5.52
CA ASP A 26 -33.84 18.96 4.66
C ASP A 26 -33.61 18.72 3.15
N LEU A 27 -32.44 18.18 2.76
CA LEU A 27 -32.11 17.90 1.39
C LEU A 27 -32.38 16.43 1.04
N GLU A 28 -32.90 16.19 -0.16
CA GLU A 28 -33.06 14.84 -0.72
C GLU A 28 -31.71 14.35 -1.32
N ILE A 29 -30.76 14.02 -0.45
CA ILE A 29 -29.41 13.60 -0.82
C ILE A 29 -29.04 12.30 -0.12
N ALA A 30 -28.13 11.53 -0.73
CA ALA A 30 -27.55 10.32 -0.15
C ALA A 30 -26.04 10.30 -0.34
N ALA A 31 -25.34 9.61 0.54
CA ALA A 31 -23.90 9.42 0.46
C ALA A 31 -23.54 7.96 0.19
N ILE A 32 -22.49 7.75 -0.61
CA ILE A 32 -21.80 6.45 -0.70
C ILE A 32 -20.68 6.49 0.33
N ALA A 33 -20.77 5.66 1.36
CA ALA A 33 -19.85 5.70 2.49
C ALA A 33 -19.70 4.29 3.13
N PRO A 34 -18.65 4.06 3.94
CA PRO A 34 -18.56 2.85 4.75
C PRO A 34 -19.70 2.74 5.75
N LEU A 35 -20.12 1.50 6.06
CA LEU A 35 -21.22 1.25 7.01
C LEU A 35 -20.99 1.91 8.40
N ALA A 36 -19.73 1.98 8.84
CA ALA A 36 -19.38 2.64 10.09
C ALA A 36 -19.77 4.14 10.12
N ALA A 37 -19.74 4.83 8.98
CA ALA A 37 -20.14 6.23 8.90
C ALA A 37 -21.65 6.43 9.16
N ALA A 38 -22.49 5.46 8.79
CA ALA A 38 -23.91 5.53 9.11
C ALA A 38 -24.14 5.50 10.62
N SER A 39 -23.44 4.63 11.36
CA SER A 39 -23.51 4.58 12.82
C SER A 39 -22.96 5.83 13.49
N GLU A 40 -21.84 6.37 12.95
CA GLU A 40 -21.17 7.58 13.50
C GLU A 40 -22.05 8.82 13.38
N TYR A 41 -22.71 9.00 12.22
CA TYR A 41 -23.50 10.20 11.93
C TYR A 41 -25.01 10.02 12.10
N GLY A 42 -25.48 8.86 12.59
CA GLY A 42 -26.90 8.58 12.80
C GLY A 42 -27.71 8.51 11.52
N LEU A 43 -27.13 8.01 10.42
CA LEU A 43 -27.77 7.91 9.12
C LEU A 43 -28.42 6.55 8.91
N GLU A 44 -29.53 6.53 8.15
CA GLU A 44 -30.19 5.30 7.72
C GLU A 44 -29.46 4.68 6.51
N VAL A 45 -29.23 3.37 6.55
CA VAL A 45 -28.61 2.63 5.45
C VAL A 45 -29.68 2.15 4.48
N GLN A 46 -29.69 2.71 3.28
CA GLN A 46 -30.67 2.38 2.23
C GLN A 46 -30.26 1.14 1.43
N ALA A 47 -28.97 0.94 1.17
CA ALA A 47 -28.44 -0.20 0.44
C ALA A 47 -27.06 -0.60 1.00
N LYS A 48 -26.78 -1.90 1.02
CA LYS A 48 -25.50 -2.47 1.43
C LYS A 48 -24.82 -3.13 0.24
N ASP A 49 -23.51 -3.31 0.34
CA ASP A 49 -22.69 -4.08 -0.61
C ASP A 49 -22.86 -3.60 -2.06
N ILE A 50 -22.87 -2.27 -2.24
CA ILE A 50 -23.08 -1.60 -3.53
C ILE A 50 -21.80 -1.42 -4.36
N GLN A 51 -20.66 -1.89 -3.86
CA GLN A 51 -19.38 -1.83 -4.57
C GLN A 51 -19.43 -2.73 -5.82
N GLU A 52 -18.82 -2.27 -6.92
CA GLU A 52 -18.73 -3.06 -8.17
C GLU A 52 -17.74 -4.21 -8.05
N ILE A 53 -16.71 -4.06 -7.18
CA ILE A 53 -15.66 -5.05 -6.97
C ILE A 53 -15.80 -5.60 -5.55
N GLU A 54 -16.11 -6.89 -5.44
CA GLU A 54 -16.29 -7.56 -4.14
C GLU A 54 -14.99 -7.51 -3.30
N ASP A 55 -13.83 -7.66 -3.95
CA ASP A 55 -12.50 -7.68 -3.34
C ASP A 55 -11.82 -6.31 -3.35
N ASN A 56 -12.48 -5.26 -2.84
CA ASN A 56 -11.88 -3.93 -2.73
C ASN A 56 -11.13 -3.78 -1.39
N TYR A 57 -9.80 -3.96 -1.42
CA TYR A 57 -8.95 -3.87 -0.24
C TYR A 57 -8.19 -2.56 -0.17
N THR A 58 -8.20 -1.92 1.00
CA THR A 58 -7.32 -0.79 1.31
C THR A 58 -6.19 -1.27 2.22
N ARG A 59 -4.93 -1.04 1.79
CA ARG A 59 -3.75 -1.34 2.59
C ARG A 59 -3.42 -0.14 3.47
N PHE A 60 -3.33 -0.36 4.77
CA PHE A 60 -2.88 0.63 5.74
C PHE A 60 -1.46 0.30 6.22
N TRP A 61 -0.67 1.33 6.45
CA TRP A 61 0.64 1.23 7.07
C TRP A 61 0.53 1.72 8.51
N ILE A 62 0.95 0.89 9.46
CA ILE A 62 1.07 1.30 10.85
C ILE A 62 2.52 1.71 11.08
N LEU A 63 2.73 2.99 11.32
CA LEU A 63 4.05 3.57 11.56
C LEU A 63 4.18 3.92 13.04
N GLY A 64 5.33 3.58 13.63
CA GLY A 64 5.62 3.88 15.03
C GLY A 64 7.11 3.98 15.28
N ALA A 65 7.49 4.70 16.33
CA ALA A 65 8.89 4.83 16.78
C ALA A 65 9.43 3.53 17.43
N LYS A 66 8.55 2.62 17.79
CA LYS A 66 8.89 1.31 18.39
C LYS A 66 8.06 0.23 17.68
N GLU A 67 8.58 -0.99 17.69
CA GLU A 67 7.84 -2.14 17.21
C GLU A 67 6.53 -2.28 18.01
N PRO A 68 5.38 -2.29 17.34
CA PRO A 68 4.10 -2.43 18.04
C PRO A 68 4.00 -3.84 18.63
N LEU A 69 3.64 -3.92 19.90
CA LEU A 69 3.26 -5.18 20.54
C LEU A 69 1.85 -5.52 20.07
N PHE A 70 1.75 -6.43 19.12
CA PHE A 70 0.45 -6.98 18.73
C PHE A 70 0.04 -8.08 19.71
N SER A 71 -1.25 -8.09 20.06
CA SER A 71 -1.82 -9.17 20.83
C SER A 71 -1.75 -10.49 20.05
N GLU A 72 -1.77 -11.62 20.74
CA GLU A 72 -1.71 -12.98 20.18
C GLU A 72 -2.80 -13.31 19.14
N THR A 73 -3.73 -12.37 18.91
CA THR A 73 -4.81 -12.50 17.94
C THR A 73 -4.40 -12.23 16.48
N LEU A 74 -3.18 -11.75 16.26
CA LEU A 74 -2.67 -11.44 14.92
C LEU A 74 -1.73 -12.54 14.43
N ASN A 75 -2.07 -13.15 13.30
CA ASN A 75 -1.20 -14.11 12.65
C ASN A 75 -0.30 -13.39 11.63
N VAL A 76 1.01 -13.65 11.70
CA VAL A 76 1.95 -13.25 10.64
C VAL A 76 1.64 -14.06 9.40
N SER A 77 1.25 -13.40 8.32
CA SER A 77 0.95 -14.06 7.05
C SER A 77 2.16 -14.15 6.13
N SER A 78 3.06 -13.17 6.17
CA SER A 78 4.29 -13.15 5.36
C SER A 78 5.27 -12.11 5.87
N GLN A 79 6.53 -12.23 5.45
CA GLN A 79 7.53 -11.18 5.58
C GLN A 79 7.74 -10.51 4.22
N LYS A 80 7.90 -9.20 4.21
CA LYS A 80 8.15 -8.41 3.01
C LYS A 80 9.34 -7.50 3.17
N ILE A 81 9.95 -7.17 2.02
CA ILE A 81 10.95 -6.11 1.91
C ILE A 81 10.46 -5.12 0.85
N SER A 82 10.53 -3.84 1.18
CA SER A 82 10.34 -2.76 0.22
C SER A 82 11.69 -2.19 -0.17
N LEU A 83 11.93 -2.07 -1.47
CA LEU A 83 13.17 -1.58 -2.08
C LEU A 83 12.90 -0.38 -2.96
N ALA A 84 13.83 0.56 -3.00
CA ALA A 84 13.95 1.51 -4.11
C ALA A 84 15.08 1.06 -5.03
N LEU A 85 14.78 0.95 -6.33
CA LEU A 85 15.75 0.66 -7.39
C LEU A 85 15.95 1.90 -8.24
N THR A 86 17.18 2.37 -8.35
CA THR A 86 17.58 3.44 -9.28
C THR A 86 18.34 2.81 -10.45
N LEU A 87 17.79 2.95 -11.65
CA LEU A 87 18.34 2.35 -12.85
C LEU A 87 19.41 3.26 -13.48
N PRO A 88 20.51 2.71 -14.02
CA PRO A 88 21.45 3.50 -14.80
C PRO A 88 20.80 3.98 -16.10
N SER A 89 20.98 5.26 -16.42
CA SER A 89 20.33 5.92 -17.58
C SER A 89 20.77 5.38 -18.94
N ASN A 90 21.94 4.77 -19.01
CA ASN A 90 22.55 4.28 -20.24
C ASN A 90 22.44 2.76 -20.45
N LEU A 91 21.69 2.05 -19.60
CA LEU A 91 21.54 0.61 -19.69
C LEU A 91 20.22 0.25 -20.40
N ALA A 92 20.32 -0.20 -21.64
CA ALA A 92 19.16 -0.70 -22.37
C ALA A 92 18.54 -1.91 -21.66
N GLY A 93 17.20 -1.88 -21.46
CA GLY A 93 16.49 -2.93 -20.75
C GLY A 93 16.80 -3.02 -19.25
N ALA A 94 17.29 -1.93 -18.62
CA ALA A 94 17.71 -1.91 -17.22
C ALA A 94 16.61 -2.46 -16.28
N LEU A 95 15.36 -2.04 -16.46
CA LEU A 95 14.25 -2.55 -15.65
C LEU A 95 14.06 -4.05 -15.83
N TYR A 96 14.07 -4.55 -17.06
CA TYR A 96 13.94 -5.98 -17.33
C TYR A 96 15.07 -6.77 -16.65
N LYS A 97 16.32 -6.33 -16.80
CA LYS A 97 17.48 -6.97 -16.16
C LYS A 97 17.37 -6.95 -14.64
N GLY A 98 16.93 -5.82 -14.06
CA GLY A 98 16.70 -5.72 -12.62
C GLY A 98 15.60 -6.65 -12.13
N LEU A 99 14.48 -6.75 -12.83
CA LEU A 99 13.39 -7.65 -12.45
C LEU A 99 13.75 -9.13 -12.65
N SER A 100 14.56 -9.45 -13.66
CA SER A 100 14.99 -10.84 -13.92
C SER A 100 15.87 -11.40 -12.82
N THR A 101 16.60 -10.58 -12.06
CA THR A 101 17.39 -11.05 -10.90
C THR A 101 16.52 -11.69 -9.84
N PHE A 102 15.31 -11.16 -9.64
CA PHE A 102 14.33 -11.72 -8.72
C PHE A 102 13.59 -12.92 -9.35
N ALA A 103 13.20 -12.79 -10.61
CA ALA A 103 12.41 -13.82 -11.31
C ALA A 103 13.15 -15.17 -11.40
N TRP A 104 14.44 -15.18 -11.71
CA TRP A 104 15.25 -16.41 -11.80
C TRP A 104 15.49 -17.08 -10.46
N ARG A 105 15.24 -16.37 -9.36
CA ARG A 105 15.33 -16.90 -7.99
C ARG A 105 13.96 -17.20 -7.39
N GLU A 106 12.91 -17.14 -8.23
CA GLU A 106 11.53 -17.35 -7.79
C GLU A 106 11.09 -16.43 -6.66
N ILE A 107 11.72 -15.25 -6.53
CA ILE A 107 11.35 -14.24 -5.54
C ILE A 107 10.11 -13.52 -6.04
N ASN A 108 9.00 -13.67 -5.32
CA ASN A 108 7.73 -13.07 -5.70
C ASN A 108 7.69 -11.58 -5.40
N LEU A 109 7.43 -10.77 -6.44
CA LEU A 109 7.20 -9.34 -6.33
C LEU A 109 5.71 -9.07 -6.17
N THR A 110 5.33 -8.38 -5.09
CA THR A 110 3.93 -8.10 -4.77
C THR A 110 3.50 -6.68 -5.14
N LYS A 111 4.45 -5.82 -5.46
CA LYS A 111 4.23 -4.44 -5.92
C LYS A 111 5.40 -3.98 -6.78
N ILE A 112 5.10 -3.20 -7.82
CA ILE A 112 6.06 -2.37 -8.53
C ILE A 112 5.41 -1.02 -8.82
N GLU A 113 6.11 0.07 -8.54
CA GLU A 113 5.63 1.43 -8.75
C GLU A 113 6.79 2.32 -9.20
N SER A 114 6.62 3.04 -10.31
CA SER A 114 7.59 4.02 -10.78
C SER A 114 7.34 5.39 -10.16
N ARG A 115 8.41 6.07 -9.78
CA ARG A 115 8.39 7.44 -9.25
C ARG A 115 9.42 8.29 -9.98
N PRO A 116 9.09 9.51 -10.42
CA PRO A 116 10.06 10.40 -11.04
C PRO A 116 11.10 10.87 -10.02
N LEU A 117 12.36 10.84 -10.42
CA LEU A 117 13.43 11.52 -9.70
C LEU A 117 13.30 13.03 -9.98
N LYS A 118 13.11 13.82 -8.94
CA LYS A 118 12.98 15.29 -9.07
C LYS A 118 14.28 16.00 -9.44
N THR A 119 15.39 15.27 -9.48
CA THR A 119 16.77 15.80 -9.74
C THR A 119 17.11 15.92 -11.21
N ALA A 120 16.49 15.14 -12.09
CA ALA A 120 16.72 15.21 -13.54
C ALA A 120 15.48 14.82 -14.33
N LEU A 121 15.31 15.48 -15.48
CA LEU A 121 14.18 15.24 -16.39
C LEU A 121 14.33 13.84 -17.02
N GLY A 122 13.35 12.96 -16.78
CA GLY A 122 13.32 11.62 -17.39
C GLY A 122 13.97 10.51 -16.57
N GLU A 123 14.49 10.79 -15.39
CA GLU A 123 14.97 9.75 -14.48
C GLU A 123 13.87 9.27 -13.55
N TYR A 124 13.79 7.95 -13.38
CA TYR A 124 12.81 7.28 -12.52
C TYR A 124 13.54 6.32 -11.57
N PHE A 125 12.98 6.19 -10.38
CA PHE A 125 13.27 5.06 -9.51
C PHE A 125 12.01 4.20 -9.35
N PHE A 126 12.20 2.95 -9.02
CA PHE A 126 11.12 1.99 -8.83
C PHE A 126 11.04 1.57 -7.37
N ILE A 127 9.84 1.60 -6.82
CA ILE A 127 9.56 1.01 -5.52
C ILE A 127 9.01 -0.39 -5.78
N ILE A 128 9.66 -1.38 -5.19
CA ILE A 128 9.31 -2.80 -5.32
C ILE A 128 9.08 -3.36 -3.93
N ASP A 129 7.96 -4.07 -3.75
CA ASP A 129 7.73 -4.91 -2.57
C ASP A 129 7.89 -6.38 -2.98
N LEU A 130 8.71 -7.11 -2.25
CA LEU A 130 8.96 -8.54 -2.47
C LEU A 130 8.65 -9.35 -1.21
N LEU A 131 8.35 -10.65 -1.39
CA LEU A 131 8.26 -11.62 -0.31
C LEU A 131 9.67 -12.03 0.11
N ASN A 132 9.93 -12.06 1.41
CA ASN A 132 11.19 -12.48 2.00
C ASN A 132 11.09 -13.92 2.56
N GLU A 133 10.79 -14.87 1.67
CA GLU A 133 10.66 -16.28 2.04
C GLU A 133 12.03 -17.01 2.03
N ALA A 134 12.99 -16.47 1.26
CA ALA A 134 14.34 -17.01 1.14
C ALA A 134 15.38 -15.87 1.22
N PRO A 135 15.80 -15.46 2.43
CA PRO A 135 16.70 -14.32 2.63
C PRO A 135 18.03 -14.40 1.87
N ASP A 136 18.59 -15.62 1.75
CA ASP A 136 19.84 -15.84 1.02
C ASP A 136 19.68 -15.54 -0.48
N LEU A 137 18.56 -15.94 -1.08
CA LEU A 137 18.27 -15.66 -2.49
C LEU A 137 18.07 -14.16 -2.73
N VAL A 138 17.44 -13.47 -1.79
CA VAL A 138 17.30 -12.01 -1.82
C VAL A 138 18.66 -11.33 -1.76
N HIS A 139 19.56 -11.81 -0.91
CA HIS A 139 20.92 -11.30 -0.83
C HIS A 139 21.70 -11.47 -2.17
N PHE A 140 21.61 -12.64 -2.78
CA PHE A 140 22.22 -12.87 -4.11
C PHE A 140 21.61 -11.99 -5.21
N ALA A 141 20.31 -11.73 -5.15
CA ALA A 141 19.67 -10.78 -6.07
C ALA A 141 20.25 -9.37 -5.93
N TYR A 142 20.52 -8.91 -4.70
CA TYR A 142 21.17 -7.60 -4.48
C TYR A 142 22.57 -7.53 -5.05
N GLN A 143 23.38 -8.57 -4.88
CA GLN A 143 24.73 -8.62 -5.45
C GLN A 143 24.70 -8.55 -6.98
N GLU A 144 23.76 -9.22 -7.62
CA GLU A 144 23.60 -9.17 -9.08
C GLU A 144 23.11 -7.79 -9.55
N LEU A 145 22.16 -7.17 -8.84
CA LEU A 145 21.72 -5.80 -9.13
C LEU A 145 22.86 -4.80 -9.06
N ASP A 146 23.72 -4.90 -8.04
CA ASP A 146 24.90 -4.07 -7.89
C ASP A 146 25.88 -4.27 -9.06
N SER A 147 26.12 -5.53 -9.48
CA SER A 147 26.96 -5.85 -10.63
C SER A 147 26.44 -5.29 -11.96
N LEU A 148 25.13 -5.08 -12.07
CA LEU A 148 24.47 -4.44 -13.21
C LEU A 148 24.47 -2.90 -13.12
N GLY A 149 25.04 -2.33 -12.05
CA GLY A 149 25.04 -0.90 -11.78
C GLY A 149 23.66 -0.36 -11.35
N ILE A 150 22.75 -1.23 -10.95
CA ILE A 150 21.44 -0.86 -10.43
C ILE A 150 21.56 -0.59 -8.94
N GLN A 151 21.37 0.66 -8.54
CA GLN A 151 21.45 1.03 -7.13
C GLN A 151 20.20 0.57 -6.40
N THR A 152 20.39 -0.10 -5.26
CA THR A 152 19.32 -0.59 -4.41
C THR A 152 19.37 0.10 -3.06
N LYS A 153 18.20 0.53 -2.58
CA LYS A 153 18.02 1.04 -1.21
C LYS A 153 16.88 0.28 -0.55
N VAL A 154 17.18 -0.42 0.56
CA VAL A 154 16.14 -1.03 1.38
C VAL A 154 15.36 0.08 2.08
N LEU A 155 14.08 0.18 1.80
CA LEU A 155 13.17 1.12 2.43
C LEU A 155 12.64 0.57 3.76
N GLY A 156 12.50 -0.74 3.85
CA GLY A 156 12.10 -1.41 5.09
C GLY A 156 11.91 -2.91 4.89
N GLN A 157 12.03 -3.63 6.00
CA GLN A 157 11.67 -5.04 6.12
C GLN A 157 10.61 -5.15 7.21
N TYR A 158 9.50 -5.82 6.93
CA TYR A 158 8.34 -5.82 7.80
C TYR A 158 7.51 -7.09 7.69
N GLN A 159 6.73 -7.34 8.74
CA GLN A 159 5.77 -8.44 8.77
C GLN A 159 4.40 -7.96 8.31
N VAL A 160 3.71 -8.82 7.58
CA VAL A 160 2.32 -8.62 7.17
C VAL A 160 1.45 -9.44 8.10
N TYR A 161 0.50 -8.79 8.74
CA TYR A 161 -0.44 -9.44 9.64
C TYR A 161 -1.81 -9.51 8.98
N THR A 162 -2.50 -10.59 9.25
CA THR A 162 -3.88 -10.78 8.84
C THR A 162 -4.76 -10.84 10.08
N LEU A 163 -5.77 -9.99 10.16
CA LEU A 163 -6.83 -10.07 11.16
C LEU A 163 -7.90 -11.00 10.64
N LYS A 164 -8.22 -12.03 11.42
CA LYS A 164 -9.44 -12.81 11.24
C LYS A 164 -10.51 -12.18 12.12
N ASP A 165 -11.43 -11.47 11.53
CA ASP A 165 -12.60 -10.95 12.22
C ASP A 165 -13.84 -11.55 11.58
N ASN A 166 -14.54 -12.44 12.31
CA ASN A 166 -15.89 -12.97 12.03
C ASN A 166 -16.26 -13.18 10.54
N GLY A 167 -15.30 -13.69 9.73
CA GLY A 167 -15.52 -14.03 8.33
C GLY A 167 -14.96 -13.06 7.30
N MET A 168 -14.43 -11.90 7.71
CA MET A 168 -13.67 -11.00 6.83
C MET A 168 -12.18 -10.98 7.17
N GLU A 169 -11.35 -11.25 6.19
CA GLU A 169 -9.91 -11.21 6.33
C GLU A 169 -9.39 -9.77 6.15
N LYS A 170 -8.99 -9.11 7.24
CA LYS A 170 -8.36 -7.77 7.19
C LYS A 170 -6.84 -7.91 7.28
N ARG A 171 -6.11 -7.42 6.28
CA ARG A 171 -4.65 -7.46 6.24
C ARG A 171 -4.03 -6.15 6.72
N TRP A 172 -3.18 -6.23 7.73
CA TRP A 172 -2.41 -5.11 8.25
C TRP A 172 -0.92 -5.30 7.94
N VAL A 173 -0.23 -4.21 7.63
CA VAL A 173 1.21 -4.22 7.35
C VAL A 173 1.91 -3.37 8.39
N THR A 174 2.87 -3.97 9.11
CA THR A 174 3.70 -3.25 10.06
C THR A 174 5.13 -3.18 9.57
N ASN A 175 5.78 -2.06 9.80
CA ASN A 175 7.20 -1.89 9.51
C ASN A 175 7.98 -1.67 10.81
N PRO A 176 8.82 -2.63 11.22
CA PRO A 176 9.62 -2.51 12.43
C PRO A 176 10.86 -1.61 12.27
N THR A 177 11.21 -1.17 11.06
CA THR A 177 12.54 -0.56 10.87
C THR A 177 12.51 0.64 9.93
N PHE A 178 11.77 1.71 10.25
CA PHE A 178 12.09 3.05 9.74
C PHE A 178 12.79 3.84 10.84
N TYR A 179 14.11 3.76 10.88
CA TYR A 179 14.92 4.82 11.50
C TYR A 179 15.07 5.94 10.47
N LEU A 180 14.24 6.96 10.57
CA LEU A 180 14.58 8.28 10.06
C LEU A 180 15.61 8.86 11.04
N THR A 181 16.89 8.61 10.81
CA THR A 181 17.93 9.49 11.33
C THR A 181 17.81 10.79 10.55
N MET A 182 17.12 11.77 11.11
CA MET A 182 17.40 13.16 10.77
C MET A 182 18.83 13.43 11.26
N SER A 183 19.78 13.53 10.35
CA SER A 183 21.04 14.21 10.65
C SER A 183 20.69 15.68 10.81
N GLU A 184 20.75 16.18 12.01
CA GLU A 184 20.93 17.61 12.25
C GLU A 184 22.27 17.97 11.58
N SER A 185 22.20 18.64 10.44
CA SER A 185 23.32 19.37 9.89
C SER A 185 23.19 20.81 10.34
N ASP A 186 24.19 21.26 11.07
CA ASP A 186 24.47 22.65 11.45
C ASP A 186 24.27 23.67 10.29
#